data_9d9e49e07fc1e95f950b862f6d8bbbd6
#
_entry.id   9d9e49e07fc1e95f950b862f6d8bbbd6
#
_cell.length_a   1.000
_cell.length_b   1.000
_cell.length_c   1.000
_cell.angle_alpha   90.00
_cell.angle_beta   90.00
_cell.angle_gamma   90.00
#
_symmetry.space_group_name_H-M   'P 1'
#
loop_
_entity.id
_entity.type
_entity.pdbx_description
1 polymer ?
#
loop_
_entity_poly.entity_id
_entity_poly.type
_entity_poly.pdbx_seq_one_letter_code
_entity_poly.pdbx_strand_id
1 'polypeptide(L)'
;MRIFRTLFCVFSVLFAQYSFAQDEDTAGEPDNLLRLKTDSFNYSKDSILELWVYQNGYGDGDLSDIYRLRFYQPLSINQWKGMMRIDTTFNSTWGPNAPGQSSGQFSAGNTMLTIWGMPPDFFPKWNLNLGGRVIFPFGNNGQWAVGPQVSASFVPQSPSKSLLSDFSPLVRYMYGFDSKNNSFAVNPSQPPLLRSLQLYPTIGLQLSPSTQIRFWDENGVLYNTAGGGWFVPLDAMVTTSISKHLLFAVGASKQVVQTFKSYDWSIYGKVSLRF
;
A
#
# COMPACT_ATOMS: atom_id res chain seq x y z
N MET A 1 22.01 -3.52 -3.62
CA MET A 1 22.70 -2.23 -3.42
C MET A 1 22.87 -1.38 -4.68
N ARG A 2 22.99 -1.93 -5.89
CA ARG A 2 23.12 -1.13 -7.15
C ARG A 2 21.83 -0.39 -7.54
N ILE A 3 20.66 -1.00 -7.38
CA ILE A 3 19.35 -0.42 -7.77
C ILE A 3 18.99 0.77 -6.87
N PHE A 4 19.29 0.69 -5.57
CA PHE A 4 19.06 1.81 -4.64
C PHE A 4 19.91 3.05 -5.00
N ARG A 5 21.14 2.85 -5.50
CA ARG A 5 21.98 3.96 -6.01
C ARG A 5 21.38 4.58 -7.26
N THR A 6 20.85 3.78 -8.18
CA THR A 6 20.24 4.29 -9.42
C THR A 6 18.93 5.01 -9.15
N LEU A 7 18.10 4.48 -8.27
CA LEU A 7 16.87 5.18 -7.83
C LEU A 7 17.21 6.50 -7.12
N PHE A 8 18.19 6.50 -6.22
CA PHE A 8 18.62 7.71 -5.51
C PHE A 8 19.15 8.76 -6.48
N CYS A 9 19.89 8.38 -7.53
CA CYS A 9 20.36 9.29 -8.57
C CYS A 9 19.21 9.85 -9.42
N VAL A 10 18.25 9.03 -9.83
CA VAL A 10 17.05 9.48 -10.58
C VAL A 10 16.20 10.41 -9.69
N PHE A 11 16.04 10.11 -8.40
CA PHE A 11 15.37 10.97 -7.44
C PHE A 11 16.09 12.31 -7.26
N SER A 12 17.42 12.31 -7.18
CA SER A 12 18.20 13.54 -7.02
C SER A 12 18.13 14.47 -8.24
N VAL A 13 18.08 13.91 -9.44
CA VAL A 13 17.95 14.69 -10.69
C VAL A 13 16.54 15.28 -10.84
N LEU A 14 15.50 14.53 -10.47
CA LEU A 14 14.13 15.06 -10.43
C LEU A 14 13.96 16.14 -9.37
N PHE A 15 14.63 16.01 -8.22
CA PHE A 15 14.62 17.02 -7.16
C PHE A 15 15.25 18.35 -7.61
N ALA A 16 16.35 18.30 -8.34
CA ALA A 16 17.06 19.50 -8.81
C ALA A 16 16.27 20.29 -9.86
N GLN A 17 15.41 19.65 -10.63
CA GLN A 17 14.62 20.33 -11.67
C GLN A 17 13.31 20.95 -11.15
N TYR A 18 12.77 20.48 -10.03
CA TYR A 18 11.49 20.97 -9.49
C TYR A 18 11.62 22.06 -8.43
N SER A 19 12.82 22.41 -7.99
CA SER A 19 13.04 23.50 -6.99
C SER A 19 12.74 24.90 -7.53
N PHE A 20 12.35 25.05 -8.80
CA PHE A 20 12.15 26.35 -9.43
C PHE A 20 10.67 26.70 -9.78
N ALA A 21 9.71 25.87 -9.40
CA ALA A 21 8.29 26.18 -9.61
C ALA A 21 7.55 26.26 -8.27
N GLN A 22 7.88 27.26 -7.45
CA GLN A 22 6.99 27.73 -6.41
C GLN A 22 5.96 28.68 -7.04
N ASP A 23 4.80 28.16 -7.43
CA ASP A 23 3.62 28.99 -7.60
C ASP A 23 3.05 29.30 -6.22
N GLU A 24 3.20 30.54 -5.80
CA GLU A 24 2.43 31.15 -4.73
C GLU A 24 0.97 31.21 -5.18
N ASP A 25 0.15 30.22 -4.80
CA ASP A 25 -1.27 30.50 -4.63
C ASP A 25 -1.97 29.43 -3.79
N THR A 26 -2.77 29.97 -2.86
CA THR A 26 -3.78 29.33 -2.00
C THR A 26 -3.27 28.59 -0.76
N ALA A 27 -2.96 29.36 0.27
CA ALA A 27 -3.17 28.97 1.66
C ALA A 27 -4.66 28.75 1.92
N GLY A 28 -5.16 27.48 1.86
CA GLY A 28 -6.58 27.30 2.13
C GLY A 28 -7.07 25.89 2.42
N GLU A 29 -6.60 24.85 1.77
CA GLU A 29 -7.02 23.49 2.09
C GLU A 29 -5.82 22.59 2.40
N PRO A 30 -5.87 21.81 3.49
CA PRO A 30 -4.82 20.86 3.79
C PRO A 30 -4.73 19.84 2.64
N ASP A 31 -3.52 19.66 2.12
CA ASP A 31 -3.24 18.84 0.95
C ASP A 31 -3.80 17.42 1.12
N ASN A 32 -4.89 17.13 0.41
CA ASN A 32 -5.57 15.84 0.45
C ASN A 32 -4.68 14.67 0.03
N LEU A 33 -3.56 14.92 -0.69
CA LEU A 33 -2.59 13.88 -1.04
C LEU A 33 -1.95 13.23 0.19
N LEU A 34 -1.63 14.00 1.23
CA LEU A 34 -1.06 13.45 2.46
C LEU A 34 -2.03 12.48 3.18
N ARG A 35 -3.32 12.64 2.95
CA ARG A 35 -4.38 11.82 3.53
C ARG A 35 -4.76 10.63 2.66
N LEU A 36 -4.14 10.48 1.49
CA LEU A 36 -4.33 9.33 0.64
C LEU A 36 -3.66 8.11 1.27
N LYS A 37 -4.47 7.25 1.77
CA LYS A 37 -4.06 5.99 2.39
C LYS A 37 -4.02 4.89 1.37
N THR A 38 -3.15 3.94 1.59
CA THR A 38 -2.92 2.84 0.70
C THR A 38 -4.16 2.00 0.44
N ASP A 39 -5.01 1.81 1.44
CA ASP A 39 -6.16 0.91 1.36
C ASP A 39 -7.49 1.47 1.92
N SER A 40 -7.47 2.65 2.51
CA SER A 40 -8.69 3.28 3.01
C SER A 40 -8.66 4.78 2.74
N PHE A 41 -9.48 5.24 1.82
CA PHE A 41 -9.45 6.61 1.39
C PHE A 41 -10.64 7.42 1.84
N ASN A 42 -10.35 8.69 2.08
CA ASN A 42 -11.32 9.70 1.77
C ASN A 42 -11.42 9.84 0.24
N TYR A 43 -12.61 10.18 -0.23
CA TYR A 43 -12.84 10.42 -1.65
C TYR A 43 -11.89 11.51 -2.18
N SER A 44 -11.21 11.22 -3.29
CA SER A 44 -10.50 12.20 -4.09
C SER A 44 -11.32 12.52 -5.35
N LYS A 45 -11.29 13.74 -5.80
CA LYS A 45 -11.87 14.14 -7.10
C LYS A 45 -10.92 13.83 -8.26
N ASP A 46 -9.65 13.69 -7.96
CA ASP A 46 -8.58 13.54 -8.95
C ASP A 46 -8.15 12.08 -9.06
N SER A 47 -7.69 11.72 -10.23
CA SER A 47 -7.02 10.45 -10.50
C SER A 47 -5.60 10.48 -9.95
N ILE A 48 -5.08 9.32 -9.53
CA ILE A 48 -3.75 9.22 -8.93
C ILE A 48 -3.03 8.03 -9.51
N LEU A 49 -1.78 8.24 -9.88
CA LEU A 49 -0.85 7.20 -10.28
C LEU A 49 0.24 7.08 -9.23
N GLU A 50 0.50 5.88 -8.72
CA GLU A 50 1.59 5.60 -7.80
C GLU A 50 2.52 4.54 -8.36
N LEU A 51 3.82 4.80 -8.23
CA LEU A 51 4.86 3.80 -8.41
C LEU A 51 5.44 3.47 -7.03
N TRP A 52 5.38 2.21 -6.65
CA TRP A 52 5.93 1.67 -5.43
C TRP A 52 7.10 0.73 -5.72
N VAL A 53 8.09 0.78 -4.85
CA VAL A 53 9.23 -0.14 -4.86
C VAL A 53 9.41 -0.68 -3.45
N TYR A 54 9.54 -2.00 -3.34
CA TYR A 54 9.80 -2.70 -2.07
C TYR A 54 11.03 -3.56 -2.22
N GLN A 55 11.80 -3.68 -1.14
CA GLN A 55 12.78 -4.72 -0.95
C GLN A 55 12.47 -5.45 0.33
N ASN A 56 12.18 -6.72 0.23
CA ASN A 56 11.89 -7.62 1.35
C ASN A 56 13.09 -8.51 1.60
N GLY A 57 13.46 -8.67 2.86
CA GLY A 57 14.51 -9.60 3.29
C GLY A 57 13.92 -10.76 4.07
N TYR A 58 14.57 -11.91 3.90
CA TYR A 58 14.24 -13.17 4.57
C TYR A 58 15.46 -13.65 5.37
N GLY A 59 15.23 -14.36 6.48
CA GLY A 59 16.28 -14.76 7.42
C GLY A 59 17.32 -15.74 6.88
N ASP A 60 17.07 -16.29 5.72
CA ASP A 60 17.98 -17.20 4.98
C ASP A 60 18.92 -16.46 4.00
N GLY A 61 18.86 -15.13 3.96
CA GLY A 61 19.65 -14.29 3.07
C GLY A 61 19.00 -14.01 1.72
N ASP A 62 17.82 -14.56 1.47
CA ASP A 62 17.05 -14.25 0.27
C ASP A 62 16.49 -12.84 0.32
N LEU A 63 16.40 -12.19 -0.84
CA LEU A 63 15.81 -10.88 -1.05
C LEU A 63 14.73 -10.98 -2.12
N SER A 64 13.69 -10.16 -1.99
CA SER A 64 12.67 -9.99 -3.04
C SER A 64 12.44 -8.51 -3.29
N ASP A 65 12.63 -8.10 -4.54
CA ASP A 65 12.25 -6.77 -4.98
C ASP A 65 10.86 -6.83 -5.60
N ILE A 66 9.97 -5.92 -5.21
CA ILE A 66 8.62 -5.81 -5.73
C ILE A 66 8.43 -4.40 -6.29
N TYR A 67 8.00 -4.33 -7.52
CA TYR A 67 7.59 -3.09 -8.18
C TYR A 67 6.08 -3.14 -8.34
N ARG A 68 5.38 -2.10 -7.88
CA ARG A 68 3.92 -2.03 -7.96
C ARG A 68 3.50 -0.73 -8.59
N LEU A 69 2.70 -0.83 -9.64
CA LEU A 69 2.00 0.28 -10.23
C LEU A 69 0.56 0.29 -9.70
N ARG A 70 0.12 1.43 -9.19
CA ARG A 70 -1.24 1.64 -8.71
C ARG A 70 -1.87 2.80 -9.45
N PHE A 71 -3.09 2.61 -9.89
CA PHE A 71 -3.89 3.66 -10.47
C PHE A 71 -5.21 3.78 -9.70
N TYR A 72 -5.55 4.99 -9.32
CA TYR A 72 -6.79 5.31 -8.63
C TYR A 72 -7.65 6.19 -9.50
N GLN A 73 -8.92 5.82 -9.60
CA GLN A 73 -9.95 6.54 -10.34
C GLN A 73 -11.11 6.86 -9.42
N PRO A 74 -11.51 8.14 -9.28
CA PRO A 74 -12.72 8.49 -8.55
C PRO A 74 -13.95 7.95 -9.25
N LEU A 75 -14.90 7.50 -8.46
CA LEU A 75 -16.21 7.04 -8.88
C LEU A 75 -17.29 7.85 -8.18
N SER A 76 -18.34 8.19 -8.91
CA SER A 76 -19.52 8.82 -8.34
C SER A 76 -20.76 8.17 -8.96
N ILE A 77 -21.55 7.52 -8.13
CA ILE A 77 -22.79 6.86 -8.54
C ILE A 77 -23.92 7.39 -7.64
N ASN A 78 -24.79 8.21 -8.19
CA ASN A 78 -25.83 8.92 -7.43
C ASN A 78 -25.17 9.77 -6.29
N GLN A 79 -25.57 9.48 -5.04
CA GLN A 79 -25.03 10.15 -3.85
C GLN A 79 -23.79 9.45 -3.27
N TRP A 80 -23.40 8.27 -3.76
CA TRP A 80 -22.23 7.55 -3.32
C TRP A 80 -20.98 8.11 -3.99
N LYS A 81 -20.01 8.46 -3.16
CA LYS A 81 -18.66 8.82 -3.58
C LYS A 81 -17.74 7.64 -3.33
N GLY A 82 -16.97 7.26 -4.31
CA GLY A 82 -16.12 6.09 -4.21
C GLY A 82 -14.84 6.22 -5.00
N MET A 83 -14.02 5.17 -4.92
CA MET A 83 -12.78 5.04 -5.66
C MET A 83 -12.67 3.63 -6.23
N MET A 84 -12.09 3.55 -7.39
CA MET A 84 -11.57 2.32 -7.97
C MET A 84 -10.05 2.37 -7.93
N ARG A 85 -9.40 1.26 -7.58
CA ARG A 85 -7.96 1.11 -7.62
C ARG A 85 -7.58 -0.15 -8.38
N ILE A 86 -6.66 -0.01 -9.30
CA ILE A 86 -6.01 -1.12 -9.99
C ILE A 86 -4.55 -1.16 -9.57
N ASP A 87 -4.10 -2.32 -9.10
CA ASP A 87 -2.70 -2.60 -8.79
C ASP A 87 -2.17 -3.68 -9.73
N THR A 88 -0.95 -3.49 -10.22
CA THR A 88 -0.20 -4.58 -10.86
C THR A 88 1.20 -4.63 -10.26
N THR A 89 1.74 -5.85 -10.11
CA THR A 89 3.05 -6.05 -9.49
C THR A 89 3.97 -6.81 -10.42
N PHE A 90 5.27 -6.53 -10.26
CA PHE A 90 6.37 -7.28 -10.86
C PHE A 90 7.34 -7.63 -9.76
N ASN A 91 7.82 -8.86 -9.73
CA ASN A 91 8.66 -9.38 -8.67
C ASN A 91 10.00 -9.85 -9.23
N SER A 92 11.06 -9.69 -8.45
CA SER A 92 12.36 -10.28 -8.69
C SER A 92 12.88 -10.86 -7.39
N THR A 93 13.40 -12.08 -7.40
CA THR A 93 13.89 -12.77 -6.21
C THR A 93 15.37 -13.08 -6.37
N TRP A 94 16.15 -12.89 -5.30
CA TRP A 94 17.60 -13.05 -5.25
C TRP A 94 17.99 -13.80 -4.00
N GLY A 95 19.08 -14.55 -4.04
CA GLY A 95 19.64 -15.18 -2.85
C GLY A 95 19.96 -16.65 -3.04
N PRO A 96 20.55 -17.27 -2.01
CA PRO A 96 21.08 -18.64 -2.10
C PRO A 96 19.99 -19.70 -2.32
N ASN A 97 18.75 -19.44 -1.88
CA ASN A 97 17.62 -20.36 -2.02
C ASN A 97 16.58 -19.89 -3.03
N ALA A 98 16.83 -18.76 -3.70
CA ALA A 98 15.92 -18.23 -4.70
C ALA A 98 15.89 -19.10 -5.95
N PRO A 99 14.73 -19.44 -6.50
CA PRO A 99 14.64 -20.12 -7.79
C PRO A 99 15.30 -19.27 -8.88
N GLY A 100 16.37 -19.80 -9.51
CA GLY A 100 17.08 -19.08 -10.58
C GLY A 100 18.22 -18.16 -10.11
N GLN A 101 18.97 -18.58 -9.16
CA GLN A 101 20.08 -17.97 -8.40
C GLN A 101 20.97 -16.89 -9.03
N SER A 102 20.97 -16.66 -10.32
CA SER A 102 21.99 -15.78 -10.93
C SER A 102 21.46 -14.62 -11.76
N SER A 103 20.16 -14.47 -11.93
CA SER A 103 19.68 -13.57 -12.97
C SER A 103 18.52 -12.64 -12.62
N GLY A 104 18.08 -12.55 -11.39
CA GLY A 104 17.03 -11.58 -11.03
C GLY A 104 15.89 -11.53 -12.05
N GLN A 105 15.32 -12.67 -12.37
CA GLN A 105 14.27 -12.76 -13.38
C GLN A 105 13.04 -11.98 -12.93
N PHE A 106 12.63 -11.03 -13.73
CA PHE A 106 11.37 -10.35 -13.55
C PHE A 106 10.22 -11.31 -13.86
N SER A 107 9.31 -11.42 -12.92
CA SER A 107 8.08 -12.18 -13.08
C SER A 107 6.86 -11.29 -12.84
N ALA A 108 5.80 -11.47 -13.62
CA ALA A 108 4.53 -10.82 -13.35
C ALA A 108 3.98 -11.33 -12.02
N GLY A 109 3.65 -10.42 -11.13
CA GLY A 109 2.97 -10.69 -9.89
C GLY A 109 1.45 -10.57 -10.02
N ASN A 110 0.78 -10.30 -8.89
CA ASN A 110 -0.67 -10.20 -8.88
C ASN A 110 -1.15 -8.89 -9.51
N THR A 111 -2.26 -8.97 -10.23
CA THR A 111 -3.08 -7.82 -10.59
C THR A 111 -4.32 -7.81 -9.71
N MET A 112 -4.67 -6.65 -9.16
CA MET A 112 -5.77 -6.51 -8.20
C MET A 112 -6.66 -5.35 -8.61
N LEU A 113 -7.96 -5.52 -8.46
CA LEU A 113 -8.96 -4.47 -8.53
C LEU A 113 -9.58 -4.29 -7.15
N THR A 114 -9.57 -3.08 -6.63
CA THR A 114 -10.25 -2.72 -5.38
C THR A 114 -11.25 -1.61 -5.67
N ILE A 115 -12.47 -1.76 -5.19
CA ILE A 115 -13.53 -0.75 -5.31
C ILE A 115 -14.11 -0.53 -3.93
N TRP A 116 -14.31 0.73 -3.56
CA TRP A 116 -14.98 1.11 -2.32
C TRP A 116 -15.77 2.39 -2.51
N GLY A 117 -16.74 2.60 -1.65
CA GLY A 117 -17.58 3.78 -1.66
C GLY A 117 -18.03 4.19 -0.27
N MET A 118 -18.28 5.47 -0.13
CA MET A 118 -18.82 6.09 1.08
C MET A 118 -20.34 6.23 0.93
N PRO A 119 -21.14 5.54 1.76
CA PRO A 119 -22.57 5.83 1.83
C PRO A 119 -22.79 7.24 2.35
N PRO A 120 -23.78 7.97 1.82
CA PRO A 120 -24.09 9.30 2.28
C PRO A 120 -24.56 9.26 3.74
N ASP A 121 -24.08 10.20 4.55
CA ASP A 121 -24.54 10.52 5.92
C ASP A 121 -24.58 9.38 6.95
N PHE A 122 -23.86 8.30 6.73
CA PHE A 122 -23.97 7.09 7.57
C PHE A 122 -23.21 7.19 8.90
N PHE A 123 -22.24 8.01 9.08
CA PHE A 123 -21.57 8.35 10.34
C PHE A 123 -20.90 9.71 10.19
N PRO A 124 -21.50 10.80 10.61
CA PRO A 124 -21.01 12.15 10.30
C PRO A 124 -19.62 12.50 10.84
N LYS A 125 -19.14 11.77 11.85
CA LYS A 125 -17.77 11.94 12.40
C LYS A 125 -16.74 10.99 11.79
N TRP A 126 -17.18 9.96 11.08
CA TRP A 126 -16.35 8.93 10.49
C TRP A 126 -16.71 8.76 9.03
N ASN A 127 -15.71 8.85 8.18
CA ASN A 127 -15.90 8.51 6.77
C ASN A 127 -15.88 6.98 6.63
N LEU A 128 -17.04 6.36 6.66
CA LEU A 128 -17.18 4.92 6.47
C LEU A 128 -17.04 4.59 4.98
N ASN A 129 -16.24 3.59 4.66
CA ASN A 129 -16.11 3.04 3.31
C ASN A 129 -16.42 1.55 3.32
N LEU A 130 -17.27 1.14 2.39
CA LEU A 130 -17.63 -0.24 2.11
C LEU A 130 -17.09 -0.61 0.73
N GLY A 131 -16.51 -1.79 0.60
CA GLY A 131 -15.95 -2.18 -0.68
C GLY A 131 -15.49 -3.62 -0.73
N GLY A 132 -14.70 -3.90 -1.77
CA GLY A 132 -14.13 -5.23 -1.96
C GLY A 132 -12.92 -5.20 -2.87
N ARG A 133 -12.18 -6.29 -2.83
CA ARG A 133 -11.01 -6.53 -3.67
C ARG A 133 -11.16 -7.83 -4.44
N VAL A 134 -10.71 -7.81 -5.69
CA VAL A 134 -10.52 -9.00 -6.51
C VAL A 134 -9.05 -9.09 -6.89
N ILE A 135 -8.46 -10.26 -6.75
CA ILE A 135 -7.12 -10.59 -7.26
C ILE A 135 -7.32 -11.47 -8.48
N PHE A 136 -6.66 -11.11 -9.58
CA PHE A 136 -6.72 -11.84 -10.85
C PHE A 136 -5.53 -12.80 -10.98
N PRO A 137 -5.70 -13.95 -11.62
CA PRO A 137 -4.67 -14.99 -11.76
C PRO A 137 -3.67 -14.68 -12.91
N PHE A 138 -3.26 -13.42 -13.09
CA PHE A 138 -2.40 -13.03 -14.21
C PHE A 138 -0.91 -13.16 -13.92
N GLY A 139 -0.53 -13.35 -12.66
CA GLY A 139 0.85 -13.56 -12.26
C GLY A 139 1.27 -15.02 -12.23
N ASN A 140 2.54 -15.27 -11.94
CA ASN A 140 3.11 -16.60 -11.80
C ASN A 140 2.39 -17.48 -10.75
N ASN A 141 1.75 -16.83 -9.79
CA ASN A 141 1.01 -17.50 -8.72
C ASN A 141 -0.45 -17.79 -9.06
N GLY A 142 -0.91 -17.38 -10.22
CA GLY A 142 -2.15 -17.75 -10.90
C GLY A 142 -3.35 -18.09 -10.04
N GLN A 143 -3.75 -17.21 -9.07
CA GLN A 143 -4.83 -17.47 -8.14
C GLN A 143 -5.89 -16.38 -8.22
N TRP A 144 -7.16 -16.79 -8.28
CA TRP A 144 -8.27 -15.91 -7.99
C TRP A 144 -8.43 -15.72 -6.49
N ALA A 145 -8.68 -14.49 -6.06
CA ALA A 145 -9.13 -14.22 -4.70
C ALA A 145 -10.13 -13.07 -4.69
N VAL A 146 -11.08 -13.14 -3.77
CA VAL A 146 -12.05 -12.07 -3.52
C VAL A 146 -12.06 -11.72 -2.05
N GLY A 147 -12.38 -10.46 -1.74
CA GLY A 147 -12.40 -10.03 -0.35
C GLY A 147 -13.27 -8.81 -0.12
N PRO A 148 -14.30 -8.92 0.75
CA PRO A 148 -15.00 -7.75 1.26
C PRO A 148 -14.08 -6.95 2.17
N GLN A 149 -14.28 -5.63 2.19
CA GLN A 149 -13.56 -4.73 3.09
C GLN A 149 -14.49 -3.67 3.66
N VAL A 150 -14.15 -3.26 4.87
CA VAL A 150 -14.75 -2.10 5.52
C VAL A 150 -13.62 -1.26 6.11
N SER A 151 -13.71 0.04 5.94
CA SER A 151 -12.81 0.98 6.59
C SER A 151 -13.57 2.20 7.07
N ALA A 152 -13.01 2.86 8.08
CA ALA A 152 -13.51 4.11 8.58
C ALA A 152 -12.33 5.09 8.71
N SER A 153 -12.60 6.37 8.63
CA SER A 153 -11.57 7.40 8.79
C SER A 153 -12.07 8.52 9.67
N PHE A 154 -11.42 8.67 10.79
CA PHE A 154 -11.59 9.82 11.67
C PHE A 154 -10.50 10.86 11.38
N VAL A 155 -10.93 12.09 11.10
CA VAL A 155 -10.04 13.24 10.91
C VAL A 155 -10.40 14.28 11.96
N PRO A 156 -9.46 14.77 12.79
CA PRO A 156 -9.71 15.82 13.77
C PRO A 156 -10.26 17.10 13.10
N GLN A 157 -11.16 17.81 13.79
CA GLN A 157 -11.77 19.05 13.25
C GLN A 157 -10.77 20.18 13.01
N SER A 158 -9.64 20.16 13.72
CA SER A 158 -8.56 21.16 13.60
C SER A 158 -7.22 20.44 13.36
N PRO A 159 -6.99 19.91 12.15
CA PRO A 159 -5.79 19.13 11.87
C PRO A 159 -4.49 19.92 12.07
N SER A 160 -4.51 21.22 11.82
CA SER A 160 -3.34 22.10 11.97
C SER A 160 -2.89 22.29 13.43
N LYS A 161 -3.76 21.98 14.40
CA LYS A 161 -3.47 22.08 15.85
C LYS A 161 -3.31 20.70 16.51
N SER A 162 -3.53 19.63 15.78
CA SER A 162 -3.48 18.26 16.30
C SER A 162 -2.27 17.52 15.73
N LEU A 163 -1.52 16.86 16.60
CA LEU A 163 -0.49 15.93 16.18
C LEU A 163 -1.11 14.75 15.39
N LEU A 164 -2.33 14.31 15.77
CA LEU A 164 -3.07 13.28 15.04
C LEU A 164 -3.61 13.87 13.75
N SER A 165 -3.12 13.38 12.61
CA SER A 165 -3.67 13.71 11.29
C SER A 165 -4.97 12.96 11.03
N ASP A 166 -4.94 11.65 11.28
CA ASP A 166 -6.09 10.78 11.12
C ASP A 166 -5.89 9.43 11.82
N PHE A 167 -7.01 8.79 12.12
CA PHE A 167 -7.08 7.38 12.48
C PHE A 167 -8.02 6.66 11.52
N SER A 168 -7.51 5.61 10.86
CA SER A 168 -8.20 5.08 9.68
C SER A 168 -8.08 3.57 9.55
N PRO A 169 -8.74 2.85 10.48
CA PRO A 169 -8.72 1.40 10.47
C PRO A 169 -9.42 0.82 9.22
N LEU A 170 -8.82 -0.25 8.70
CA LEU A 170 -9.42 -1.09 7.66
C LEU A 170 -9.37 -2.54 8.08
N VAL A 171 -10.46 -3.25 7.80
CA VAL A 171 -10.56 -4.70 7.93
C VAL A 171 -10.94 -5.27 6.57
N ARG A 172 -10.22 -6.31 6.14
CA ARG A 172 -10.49 -7.04 4.90
C ARG A 172 -10.32 -8.53 5.14
N TYR A 173 -11.23 -9.31 4.57
CA TYR A 173 -11.06 -10.75 4.49
C TYR A 173 -10.79 -11.16 3.05
N MET A 174 -9.73 -11.92 2.80
CA MET A 174 -9.42 -12.44 1.47
C MET A 174 -9.67 -13.94 1.42
N TYR A 175 -10.42 -14.37 0.42
CA TYR A 175 -10.71 -15.76 0.14
C TYR A 175 -10.20 -16.13 -1.26
N GLY A 176 -9.15 -16.94 -1.30
CA GLY A 176 -8.56 -17.45 -2.53
C GLY A 176 -9.23 -18.75 -2.98
N PHE A 177 -9.36 -18.91 -4.29
CA PHE A 177 -9.90 -20.09 -4.96
C PHE A 177 -9.25 -20.23 -6.33
N ASP A 178 -9.37 -21.41 -6.96
CA ASP A 178 -8.88 -21.72 -8.30
C ASP A 178 -7.41 -21.30 -8.54
N SER A 179 -6.49 -22.05 -7.92
CA SER A 179 -5.06 -21.86 -8.16
C SER A 179 -4.61 -22.72 -9.34
N LYS A 180 -4.07 -22.09 -10.38
CA LYS A 180 -3.51 -22.78 -11.55
C LYS A 180 -2.19 -23.50 -11.27
N ASN A 181 -1.46 -23.09 -10.25
CA ASN A 181 -0.17 -23.64 -9.88
C ASN A 181 -0.18 -24.03 -8.41
N ASN A 182 -0.05 -25.31 -8.14
CA ASN A 182 0.27 -25.84 -6.81
C ASN A 182 1.69 -25.43 -6.32
N SER A 183 2.41 -24.65 -7.10
CA SER A 183 3.78 -24.21 -6.83
C SER A 183 3.90 -23.08 -5.80
N PHE A 184 2.85 -22.77 -5.02
CA PHE A 184 2.96 -22.04 -3.75
C PHE A 184 3.83 -22.75 -2.69
N ALA A 185 4.32 -23.94 -3.01
CA ALA A 185 5.24 -24.71 -2.21
C ALA A 185 6.68 -24.15 -2.15
N VAL A 186 6.95 -22.96 -2.64
CA VAL A 186 8.27 -22.32 -2.44
C VAL A 186 8.49 -21.94 -0.98
N ASN A 187 7.43 -21.79 -0.22
CA ASN A 187 7.51 -21.65 1.23
C ASN A 187 6.52 -22.63 1.88
N PRO A 188 6.98 -23.74 2.46
CA PRO A 188 6.10 -24.74 3.09
C PRO A 188 5.27 -24.20 4.25
N SER A 189 5.58 -23.01 4.76
CA SER A 189 4.80 -22.31 5.78
C SER A 189 3.64 -21.48 5.22
N GLN A 190 3.53 -21.31 3.90
CA GLN A 190 2.41 -20.57 3.28
C GLN A 190 1.33 -21.54 2.78
N PRO A 191 0.07 -21.31 3.11
CA PRO A 191 -1.01 -22.12 2.59
C PRO A 191 -1.11 -21.98 1.07
N PRO A 192 -1.53 -23.04 0.35
CA PRO A 192 -1.63 -23.03 -1.11
C PRO A 192 -2.64 -22.01 -1.63
N LEU A 193 -3.60 -21.59 -0.82
CA LEU A 193 -4.62 -20.59 -1.16
C LEU A 193 -4.58 -19.43 -0.19
N LEU A 194 -4.67 -18.22 -0.74
CA LEU A 194 -4.77 -16.99 0.06
C LEU A 194 -6.09 -17.00 0.85
N ARG A 195 -6.00 -17.17 2.16
CA ARG A 195 -7.13 -17.04 3.09
C ARG A 195 -6.66 -16.27 4.29
N SER A 196 -6.97 -14.98 4.33
CA SER A 196 -6.44 -14.12 5.37
C SER A 196 -7.43 -13.06 5.82
N LEU A 197 -7.47 -12.86 7.13
CA LEU A 197 -8.00 -11.65 7.72
C LEU A 197 -6.88 -10.62 7.75
N GLN A 198 -7.14 -9.44 7.21
CA GLN A 198 -6.18 -8.34 7.10
C GLN A 198 -6.68 -7.15 7.90
N LEU A 199 -5.86 -6.65 8.82
CA LEU A 199 -6.18 -5.54 9.70
C LEU A 199 -5.14 -4.44 9.51
N TYR A 200 -5.59 -3.24 9.20
CA TYR A 200 -4.74 -2.06 9.05
C TYR A 200 -5.20 -1.01 10.07
N PRO A 201 -4.63 -0.96 11.27
CA PRO A 201 -4.99 0.05 12.28
C PRO A 201 -4.28 1.38 11.98
N THR A 202 -4.42 1.89 10.78
CA THR A 202 -3.65 3.03 10.26
C THR A 202 -3.80 4.28 11.13
N ILE A 203 -2.67 4.83 11.57
CA ILE A 203 -2.57 6.08 12.32
C ILE A 203 -1.65 7.03 11.55
N GLY A 204 -2.11 8.24 11.30
CA GLY A 204 -1.31 9.32 10.73
C GLY A 204 -0.99 10.38 11.77
N LEU A 205 0.28 10.76 11.88
CA LEU A 205 0.74 11.87 12.72
C LEU A 205 1.30 12.97 11.84
N GLN A 206 0.84 14.20 12.04
CA GLN A 206 1.30 15.38 11.30
C GLN A 206 2.60 15.88 11.92
N LEU A 207 3.69 15.90 11.14
CA LEU A 207 4.98 16.44 11.56
C LEU A 207 5.17 17.89 11.11
N SER A 208 4.67 18.22 9.92
CA SER A 208 4.65 19.56 9.35
C SER A 208 3.46 19.72 8.39
N PRO A 209 3.14 20.90 7.87
CA PRO A 209 2.06 21.05 6.90
C PRO A 209 2.17 20.13 5.67
N SER A 210 3.39 19.79 5.26
CA SER A 210 3.65 18.94 4.09
C SER A 210 4.16 17.53 4.42
N THR A 211 4.34 17.16 5.71
CA THR A 211 4.95 15.89 6.08
C THR A 211 4.17 15.19 7.18
N GLN A 212 3.94 13.90 6.99
CA GLN A 212 3.30 13.01 7.96
C GLN A 212 4.15 11.77 8.19
N ILE A 213 4.04 11.19 9.38
CA ILE A 213 4.43 9.80 9.63
C ILE A 213 3.16 8.96 9.75
N ARG A 214 3.15 7.79 9.13
CA ARG A 214 2.01 6.88 9.10
C ARG A 214 2.44 5.51 9.58
N PHE A 215 1.65 4.91 10.42
CA PHE A 215 1.84 3.57 10.95
C PHE A 215 0.79 2.63 10.38
N TRP A 216 1.21 1.39 10.05
CA TRP A 216 0.33 0.33 9.49
C TRP A 216 -0.53 0.79 8.30
N ASP A 217 0.06 1.62 7.43
CA ASP A 217 -0.62 2.09 6.24
C ASP A 217 -0.42 1.14 5.05
N GLU A 218 0.81 0.65 4.84
CA GLU A 218 1.14 -0.26 3.76
C GLU A 218 1.17 -1.73 4.22
N ASN A 219 1.76 -2.00 5.37
CA ASN A 219 1.88 -3.35 5.91
C ASN A 219 1.04 -3.49 7.18
N GLY A 220 -0.09 -4.16 7.03
CA GLY A 220 -1.01 -4.44 8.13
C GLY A 220 -0.73 -5.75 8.84
N VAL A 221 -1.52 -6.01 9.87
CA VAL A 221 -1.56 -7.28 10.58
C VAL A 221 -2.34 -8.29 9.77
N LEU A 222 -1.81 -9.49 9.60
CA LEU A 222 -2.44 -10.57 8.85
C LEU A 222 -2.66 -11.79 9.75
N TYR A 223 -3.83 -12.39 9.65
CA TYR A 223 -4.11 -13.70 10.21
C TYR A 223 -4.42 -14.68 9.08
N ASN A 224 -3.64 -15.75 8.99
CA ASN A 224 -3.86 -16.83 8.04
C ASN A 224 -5.00 -17.72 8.52
N THR A 225 -6.16 -17.68 7.87
CA THR A 225 -7.33 -18.45 8.27
C THR A 225 -7.33 -19.89 7.72
N ALA A 226 -6.43 -20.23 6.78
CA ALA A 226 -6.32 -21.60 6.25
C ALA A 226 -5.44 -22.49 7.10
N GLY A 227 -4.26 -22.01 7.49
CA GLY A 227 -3.28 -22.79 8.27
C GLY A 227 -3.11 -22.31 9.71
N GLY A 228 -3.79 -21.23 10.09
CA GLY A 228 -3.53 -20.51 11.33
C GLY A 228 -2.24 -19.69 11.26
N GLY A 229 -2.07 -18.79 12.21
CA GLY A 229 -0.85 -17.99 12.36
C GLY A 229 -1.03 -16.52 12.08
N TRP A 230 -0.26 -15.74 12.81
CA TRP A 230 -0.23 -14.29 12.74
C TRP A 230 1.06 -13.78 12.10
N PHE A 231 0.93 -12.77 11.28
CA PHE A 231 1.98 -11.88 10.86
C PHE A 231 1.67 -10.49 11.43
N VAL A 232 2.51 -10.01 12.35
CA VAL A 232 2.35 -8.69 12.95
C VAL A 232 3.61 -7.88 12.69
N PRO A 233 3.59 -6.91 11.76
CA PRO A 233 4.72 -6.03 11.52
C PRO A 233 4.65 -4.78 12.42
N LEU A 234 5.81 -4.22 12.77
CA LEU A 234 5.95 -2.80 13.03
C LEU A 234 6.20 -2.11 11.69
N ASP A 235 5.26 -1.29 11.27
CA ASP A 235 5.28 -0.60 9.98
C ASP A 235 5.20 0.91 10.18
N ALA A 236 6.12 1.65 9.57
CA ALA A 236 6.13 3.10 9.61
C ALA A 236 6.59 3.67 8.27
N MET A 237 5.92 4.74 7.82
CA MET A 237 6.19 5.42 6.56
C MET A 237 6.16 6.93 6.77
N VAL A 238 7.18 7.63 6.34
CA VAL A 238 7.19 9.10 6.24
C VAL A 238 6.74 9.49 4.84
N THR A 239 5.76 10.35 4.77
CA THR A 239 5.16 10.84 3.53
C THR A 239 5.30 12.34 3.46
N THR A 240 5.80 12.87 2.34
CA THR A 240 6.00 14.30 2.12
C THR A 240 5.39 14.73 0.79
N SER A 241 4.54 15.75 0.84
CA SER A 241 4.02 16.45 -0.34
C SER A 241 5.06 17.45 -0.82
N ILE A 242 5.51 17.32 -2.06
CA ILE A 242 6.45 18.24 -2.71
C ILE A 242 5.69 19.36 -3.42
N SER A 243 4.53 19.02 -3.98
CA SER A 243 3.60 19.97 -4.59
C SER A 243 2.17 19.43 -4.50
N LYS A 244 1.18 20.20 -4.94
CA LYS A 244 -0.21 19.75 -5.03
C LYS A 244 -0.42 18.51 -5.93
N HIS A 245 0.55 18.17 -6.77
CA HIS A 245 0.48 17.05 -7.72
C HIS A 245 1.49 15.93 -7.42
N LEU A 246 2.46 16.16 -6.56
CA LEU A 246 3.58 15.23 -6.35
C LEU A 246 3.80 14.94 -4.88
N LEU A 247 3.83 13.66 -4.53
CA LEU A 247 4.10 13.18 -3.20
C LEU A 247 5.15 12.07 -3.22
N PHE A 248 6.03 12.07 -2.23
CA PHE A 248 6.99 11.02 -1.95
C PHE A 248 6.72 10.36 -0.60
N ALA A 249 7.02 9.07 -0.52
CA ALA A 249 7.04 8.39 0.76
C ALA A 249 8.17 7.36 0.81
N VAL A 250 8.69 7.16 2.01
CA VAL A 250 9.67 6.13 2.35
C VAL A 250 9.24 5.48 3.65
N GLY A 251 9.29 4.15 3.70
CA GLY A 251 8.89 3.41 4.88
C GLY A 251 9.74 2.16 5.10
N ALA A 252 9.57 1.62 6.29
CA ALA A 252 10.17 0.36 6.68
C ALA A 252 9.20 -0.43 7.54
N SER A 253 9.32 -1.73 7.45
CA SER A 253 8.52 -2.68 8.21
C SER A 253 9.41 -3.80 8.75
N LYS A 254 9.18 -4.20 9.99
CA LYS A 254 9.86 -5.31 10.65
C LYS A 254 8.84 -6.24 11.26
N GLN A 255 8.91 -7.51 10.93
CA GLN A 255 8.06 -8.52 11.54
C GLN A 255 8.42 -8.72 13.02
N VAL A 256 7.43 -8.67 13.91
CA VAL A 256 7.61 -8.83 15.37
C VAL A 256 6.92 -10.07 15.93
N VAL A 257 5.87 -10.58 15.27
CA VAL A 257 5.25 -11.86 15.61
C VAL A 257 5.31 -12.78 14.40
N GLN A 258 5.87 -13.97 14.58
CA GLN A 258 6.22 -14.93 13.51
C GLN A 258 5.58 -16.29 13.72
N THR A 259 4.26 -16.38 13.74
CA THR A 259 3.61 -17.68 13.63
C THR A 259 3.27 -18.03 12.18
N PHE A 260 3.40 -17.03 11.30
CA PHE A 260 3.25 -17.12 9.86
C PHE A 260 4.23 -16.14 9.22
N LYS A 261 5.19 -16.61 8.40
CA LYS A 261 6.25 -15.77 7.83
C LYS A 261 5.82 -15.18 6.47
N SER A 262 5.85 -13.86 6.36
CA SER A 262 5.71 -13.16 5.09
C SER A 262 7.05 -12.61 4.61
N TYR A 263 7.78 -11.92 5.49
CA TYR A 263 9.15 -11.42 5.33
C TYR A 263 9.70 -11.16 6.74
N ASP A 264 11.01 -10.97 6.90
CA ASP A 264 11.60 -10.55 8.17
C ASP A 264 11.65 -9.03 8.29
N TRP A 265 11.98 -8.36 7.19
CA TRP A 265 11.96 -6.92 7.08
C TRP A 265 11.60 -6.48 5.65
N SER A 266 11.10 -5.26 5.54
CA SER A 266 10.81 -4.61 4.27
C SER A 266 11.21 -3.15 4.33
N ILE A 267 11.87 -2.66 3.29
CA ILE A 267 12.07 -1.24 3.04
C ILE A 267 11.33 -0.91 1.75
N TYR A 268 10.61 0.19 1.75
CA TYR A 268 9.80 0.56 0.60
C TYR A 268 9.71 2.06 0.40
N GLY A 269 9.35 2.44 -0.80
CA GLY A 269 9.10 3.83 -1.13
C GLY A 269 8.08 3.98 -2.24
N LYS A 270 7.49 5.15 -2.35
CA LYS A 270 6.59 5.49 -3.44
C LYS A 270 6.76 6.90 -3.96
N VAL A 271 6.35 7.06 -5.20
CA VAL A 271 6.04 8.34 -5.83
C VAL A 271 4.57 8.32 -6.22
N SER A 272 3.83 9.38 -5.88
CA SER A 272 2.43 9.55 -6.26
C SER A 272 2.28 10.80 -7.11
N LEU A 273 1.61 10.67 -8.26
CA LEU A 273 1.24 11.75 -9.16
C LEU A 273 -0.28 11.89 -9.15
N ARG A 274 -0.77 13.11 -8.97
CA ARG A 274 -2.18 13.49 -9.01
C ARG A 274 -2.48 14.34 -10.24
N PHE A 275 -3.56 14.06 -10.96
CA PHE A 275 -4.00 14.75 -12.17
C PHE A 275 -5.51 14.70 -12.38
#